data_fd04ccea8585c887cea3d8ba14d525d8
#
_entry.id   fd04ccea8585c887cea3d8ba14d525d8
#
_cell.length_a   1.000
_cell.length_b   1.000
_cell.length_c   1.000
_cell.angle_alpha   90.00
_cell.angle_beta   90.00
_cell.angle_gamma   90.00
#
_symmetry.space_group_name_H-M   'P 1'
#
loop_
_entity.id
_entity.type
_entity.pdbx_description
1 polymer ?
#
loop_
_entity_poly.entity_id
_entity_poly.type
_entity_poly.pdbx_seq_one_letter_code
_entity_poly.pdbx_strand_id
1 'polypeptide(L)'
;MWYIRAMAENDNTNKWKWFFLMPMKTIRIFSILLLALSLSSALSQAVEPATVSVNRIGDRPIITSKLDQRMGGNIQGPSLIKVPEWIENPVGQYYLYFADHRGEYIRMAYADSVAGPWTVYSPGSLKLEDSYFPTTCPPCSLAPGQTAALYAHIASPDVHVREDLQQIVMYIHGRGEGRQFTRHAVSSDGIHFEGKKEDLGRPYLRVIEHDNYYYAMAMPGYLYRSRDGLSNFEPGPNFFTSDMRHSALLIRNNLLYVFFTRRGDAPERMLLSTIELAGDWMNWTASEPVEILRPETDWEGANLSIEPSRGGHIDIPVNQLRDPAIFQEQGKIYLLYSYAGESGIAIAELHFTN
;
A
#
# COMPACT_ATOMS: atom_id res chain seq x y z
N MET A 1 -40.16 -3.76 -40.06
CA MET A 1 -41.14 -2.96 -40.82
C MET A 1 -40.49 -1.60 -41.00
N TRP A 2 -39.98 -1.27 -42.12
CA TRP A 2 -40.35 -0.99 -43.48
C TRP A 2 -39.15 -1.11 -44.39
N TYR A 3 -39.34 -1.84 -45.43
CA TYR A 3 -38.79 -1.95 -46.76
C TYR A 3 -38.81 -0.63 -47.52
N ILE A 4 -37.90 -0.49 -48.54
CA ILE A 4 -38.09 -0.02 -49.93
C ILE A 4 -36.69 -0.05 -50.53
N ARG A 5 -36.37 -0.94 -51.40
CA ARG A 5 -36.66 -1.26 -52.82
C ARG A 5 -35.87 -0.39 -53.81
N ALA A 6 -35.07 -1.11 -54.57
CA ALA A 6 -34.33 -0.72 -55.76
C ALA A 6 -35.22 -0.24 -56.92
N MET A 7 -34.64 0.52 -57.83
CA MET A 7 -34.97 0.39 -59.25
C MET A 7 -33.74 0.67 -60.12
N ALA A 8 -33.52 -0.27 -61.01
CA ALA A 8 -32.63 -0.18 -62.14
C ALA A 8 -33.39 0.42 -63.34
N GLU A 9 -32.70 1.13 -64.18
CA GLU A 9 -33.09 1.20 -65.59
C GLU A 9 -31.89 1.32 -66.53
N ASN A 10 -31.96 0.53 -67.54
CA ASN A 10 -31.12 0.30 -68.72
C ASN A 10 -31.23 1.49 -69.68
N ASP A 11 -30.23 1.84 -70.43
CA ASP A 11 -30.32 1.69 -71.85
C ASP A 11 -28.99 1.86 -72.63
N ASN A 12 -28.97 1.11 -73.69
CA ASN A 12 -28.07 0.87 -74.79
C ASN A 12 -27.61 2.12 -75.55
N THR A 13 -26.42 2.15 -76.13
CA THR A 13 -26.12 1.94 -77.57
C THR A 13 -24.69 2.32 -77.98
N ASN A 14 -24.10 1.39 -78.71
CA ASN A 14 -23.24 1.51 -79.89
C ASN A 14 -21.80 2.06 -79.90
N LYS A 15 -20.92 1.12 -80.07
CA LYS A 15 -19.87 0.97 -81.11
C LYS A 15 -19.07 2.21 -81.51
N TRP A 16 -17.75 2.04 -81.46
CA TRP A 16 -16.85 1.94 -82.62
C TRP A 16 -15.45 1.50 -82.18
N LYS A 17 -14.89 0.52 -82.90
CA LYS A 17 -13.50 0.01 -82.85
C LYS A 17 -12.62 0.99 -83.61
N TRP A 18 -11.39 1.16 -83.15
CA TRP A 18 -10.22 1.30 -84.04
C TRP A 18 -9.00 0.74 -83.31
N PHE A 19 -8.36 -0.19 -84.05
CA PHE A 19 -7.01 -0.73 -83.85
C PHE A 19 -5.98 0.32 -84.23
N PHE A 20 -4.91 0.47 -83.51
CA PHE A 20 -3.62 0.75 -84.10
C PHE A 20 -2.45 0.15 -83.30
N LEU A 21 -1.48 -0.33 -84.03
CA LEU A 21 -0.32 -1.14 -83.69
C LEU A 21 0.72 -0.46 -82.78
N MET A 22 1.45 -1.32 -82.11
CA MET A 22 2.69 -1.04 -81.37
C MET A 22 3.78 -0.36 -82.26
N PRO A 23 4.78 0.29 -81.54
CA PRO A 23 6.07 -0.42 -81.56
C PRO A 23 6.75 -0.48 -80.20
N MET A 24 7.52 -1.56 -80.05
CA MET A 24 8.42 -1.88 -78.99
C MET A 24 9.54 -0.83 -78.81
N LYS A 25 9.91 -0.63 -77.58
CA LYS A 25 11.24 -0.48 -76.98
C LYS A 25 11.26 0.60 -75.90
N THR A 26 11.26 0.18 -74.67
CA THR A 26 12.36 0.52 -73.69
C THR A 26 12.08 -0.18 -72.38
N ILE A 27 12.93 -1.11 -72.02
CA ILE A 27 13.05 -1.73 -70.70
C ILE A 27 13.50 -0.65 -69.77
N ARG A 28 12.64 -0.24 -68.85
CA ARG A 28 13.04 0.48 -67.62
C ARG A 28 12.86 -0.47 -66.44
N ILE A 29 13.99 -0.81 -65.88
CA ILE A 29 14.15 -1.53 -64.61
C ILE A 29 13.38 -0.76 -63.57
N PHE A 30 12.24 -1.26 -63.11
CA PHE A 30 11.60 -0.82 -61.90
C PHE A 30 12.32 -1.47 -60.72
N SER A 31 13.20 -0.70 -60.05
CA SER A 31 13.71 -1.04 -58.77
C SER A 31 12.55 -1.08 -57.75
N ILE A 32 12.14 -2.27 -57.37
CA ILE A 32 11.22 -2.49 -56.27
C ILE A 32 11.99 -2.16 -55.02
N LEU A 33 11.76 -0.96 -54.48
CA LEU A 33 12.19 -0.57 -53.15
C LEU A 33 11.33 -1.36 -52.16
N LEU A 34 11.83 -2.51 -51.68
CA LEU A 34 11.28 -3.19 -50.51
C LEU A 34 11.53 -2.29 -49.31
N LEU A 35 10.51 -1.54 -48.92
CA LEU A 35 10.45 -0.88 -47.63
C LEU A 35 10.29 -2.00 -46.59
N ALA A 36 11.40 -2.50 -46.06
CA ALA A 36 11.39 -3.31 -44.85
C ALA A 36 10.93 -2.43 -43.72
N LEU A 37 9.65 -2.47 -43.38
CA LEU A 37 9.16 -2.05 -42.08
C LEU A 37 9.81 -2.96 -41.03
N SER A 38 10.92 -2.52 -40.46
CA SER A 38 11.42 -3.06 -39.21
C SER A 38 10.40 -2.72 -38.13
N LEU A 39 9.46 -3.62 -37.88
CA LEU A 39 8.77 -3.68 -36.61
C LEU A 39 9.85 -3.96 -35.54
N SER A 40 10.41 -2.91 -34.97
CA SER A 40 11.08 -2.99 -33.68
C SER A 40 9.98 -3.35 -32.68
N SER A 41 9.73 -4.64 -32.47
CA SER A 41 9.13 -5.09 -31.23
C SER A 41 10.11 -4.68 -30.13
N ALA A 42 9.86 -3.54 -29.50
CA ALA A 42 10.45 -3.24 -28.23
C ALA A 42 9.95 -4.35 -27.29
N LEU A 43 10.73 -5.42 -27.17
CA LEU A 43 10.61 -6.34 -26.06
C LEU A 43 10.79 -5.45 -24.83
N SER A 44 9.69 -5.18 -24.12
CA SER A 44 9.77 -4.68 -22.76
C SER A 44 10.64 -5.69 -22.01
N GLN A 45 11.89 -5.31 -21.74
CA GLN A 45 12.70 -6.11 -20.85
C GLN A 45 11.96 -6.10 -19.51
N ALA A 46 11.61 -7.29 -19.01
CA ALA A 46 11.09 -7.43 -17.68
C ALA A 46 12.04 -6.71 -16.70
N VAL A 47 11.51 -5.84 -15.89
CA VAL A 47 12.32 -5.11 -14.90
C VAL A 47 12.70 -6.12 -13.83
N GLU A 48 13.96 -6.51 -13.78
CA GLU A 48 14.46 -7.38 -12.70
C GLU A 48 14.31 -6.65 -11.37
N PRO A 49 13.70 -7.28 -10.36
CA PRO A 49 13.56 -6.67 -9.05
C PRO A 49 14.93 -6.49 -8.40
N ALA A 50 15.17 -5.31 -7.85
CA ALA A 50 16.40 -5.03 -7.10
C ALA A 50 16.50 -5.94 -5.87
N THR A 51 17.72 -6.39 -5.54
CA THR A 51 17.98 -7.02 -4.25
C THR A 51 17.86 -5.97 -3.15
N VAL A 52 17.14 -6.30 -2.08
CA VAL A 52 16.91 -5.40 -0.95
C VAL A 52 17.67 -5.90 0.27
N SER A 53 18.53 -5.06 0.83
CA SER A 53 19.17 -5.28 2.13
C SER A 53 18.64 -4.27 3.16
N VAL A 54 18.64 -4.68 4.43
CA VAL A 54 18.04 -3.92 5.54
C VAL A 54 19.12 -3.63 6.58
N ASN A 55 19.35 -2.35 6.86
CA ASN A 55 20.29 -1.89 7.87
C ASN A 55 19.53 -1.22 9.03
N ARG A 56 19.52 -1.83 10.21
CA ARG A 56 18.90 -1.25 11.42
C ARG A 56 19.53 0.09 11.77
N ILE A 57 18.73 1.08 12.11
CA ILE A 57 19.19 2.39 12.54
C ILE A 57 19.26 2.42 14.07
N GLY A 58 20.49 2.57 14.60
CA GLY A 58 20.74 2.54 16.01
C GLY A 58 20.76 1.12 16.61
N ASP A 59 21.00 1.05 17.91
CA ASP A 59 21.14 -0.17 18.71
C ASP A 59 19.90 -0.50 19.55
N ARG A 60 18.84 0.27 19.40
CA ARG A 60 17.58 0.15 20.17
C ARG A 60 16.38 0.70 19.38
N PRO A 61 15.16 0.32 19.76
CA PRO A 61 13.96 0.81 19.11
C PRO A 61 13.73 2.31 19.36
N ILE A 62 12.98 2.94 18.46
CA ILE A 62 12.67 4.38 18.51
C ILE A 62 11.44 4.69 19.36
N ILE A 63 10.47 3.79 19.48
CA ILE A 63 9.32 3.90 20.39
C ILE A 63 9.27 2.67 21.31
N THR A 64 9.18 2.93 22.61
CA THR A 64 9.06 1.90 23.65
C THR A 64 8.01 2.33 24.67
N SER A 65 7.45 1.41 25.41
CA SER A 65 6.52 1.69 26.53
C SER A 65 7.12 2.58 27.64
N LYS A 66 8.45 2.72 27.68
CA LYS A 66 9.16 3.56 28.65
C LYS A 66 9.10 5.06 28.32
N LEU A 67 8.80 5.42 27.06
CA LEU A 67 8.68 6.84 26.67
C LEU A 67 7.48 7.50 27.32
N ASP A 68 6.39 6.78 27.48
CA ASP A 68 5.19 7.24 28.15
C ASP A 68 4.39 6.04 28.68
N GLN A 69 4.26 5.92 29.99
CA GLN A 69 3.57 4.81 30.65
C GLN A 69 2.08 4.70 30.29
N ARG A 70 1.47 5.79 29.82
CA ARG A 70 0.06 5.80 29.35
C ARG A 70 -0.15 4.99 28.07
N MET A 71 0.89 4.74 27.30
CA MET A 71 0.80 3.90 26.09
C MET A 71 0.55 2.43 26.41
N GLY A 72 0.86 1.96 27.64
CA GLY A 72 0.83 0.53 27.94
C GLY A 72 1.91 -0.25 27.19
N GLY A 73 1.71 -1.56 27.07
CA GLY A 73 2.68 -2.48 26.47
C GLY A 73 2.42 -2.87 25.01
N ASN A 74 1.23 -2.58 24.47
CA ASN A 74 0.90 -2.90 23.07
C ASN A 74 1.10 -1.66 22.19
N ILE A 75 2.10 -1.71 21.30
CA ILE A 75 2.53 -0.60 20.44
C ILE A 75 2.83 -1.15 19.05
N GLN A 76 2.00 -0.78 18.07
CA GLN A 76 2.05 -1.37 16.73
C GLN A 76 1.55 -0.41 15.63
N GLY A 77 1.71 -0.83 14.37
CA GLY A 77 1.15 -0.17 13.20
C GLY A 77 1.71 1.24 12.97
N PRO A 78 3.03 1.40 12.80
CA PRO A 78 3.61 2.71 12.58
C PRO A 78 3.21 3.32 11.24
N SER A 79 3.16 4.66 11.18
CA SER A 79 3.13 5.45 9.95
C SER A 79 3.83 6.78 10.20
N LEU A 80 4.83 7.11 9.39
CA LEU A 80 5.71 8.26 9.57
C LEU A 80 5.51 9.25 8.43
N ILE A 81 5.37 10.52 8.76
CA ILE A 81 5.42 11.63 7.80
C ILE A 81 6.49 12.64 8.18
N LYS A 82 7.04 13.32 7.17
CA LYS A 82 7.67 14.62 7.37
C LYS A 82 6.56 15.66 7.40
N VAL A 83 6.64 16.57 8.35
CA VAL A 83 5.66 17.66 8.48
C VAL A 83 5.81 18.59 7.28
N PRO A 84 4.74 18.84 6.51
CA PRO A 84 4.81 19.71 5.35
C PRO A 84 4.98 21.17 5.75
N GLU A 85 5.59 21.97 4.86
CA GLU A 85 5.95 23.36 5.12
C GLU A 85 4.73 24.29 5.32
N TRP A 86 3.56 23.90 4.82
CA TRP A 86 2.33 24.67 5.01
C TRP A 86 1.70 24.56 6.40
N ILE A 87 2.20 23.66 7.27
CA ILE A 87 1.78 23.60 8.68
C ILE A 87 2.52 24.67 9.47
N GLU A 88 1.77 25.61 10.01
CA GLU A 88 2.30 26.65 10.88
C GLU A 88 2.59 26.13 12.30
N ASN A 89 3.76 26.49 12.83
CA ASN A 89 4.19 26.15 14.20
C ASN A 89 4.12 24.65 14.55
N PRO A 90 4.74 23.75 13.75
CA PRO A 90 4.74 22.33 14.02
C PRO A 90 5.47 22.02 15.34
N VAL A 91 5.07 20.96 16.03
CA VAL A 91 5.72 20.52 17.29
C VAL A 91 7.01 19.76 17.07
N GLY A 92 7.33 19.39 15.82
CA GLY A 92 8.55 18.74 15.37
C GLY A 92 8.57 18.61 13.85
N GLN A 93 9.70 18.19 13.27
CA GLN A 93 9.85 18.01 11.83
C GLN A 93 9.21 16.72 11.30
N TYR A 94 9.03 15.73 12.18
CA TYR A 94 8.46 14.43 11.85
C TYR A 94 7.35 14.06 12.82
N TYR A 95 6.27 13.51 12.30
CA TYR A 95 5.16 12.95 13.07
C TYR A 95 5.04 11.46 12.81
N LEU A 96 5.12 10.66 13.87
CA LEU A 96 4.97 9.21 13.84
C LEU A 96 3.65 8.85 14.51
N TYR A 97 2.76 8.24 13.74
CA TYR A 97 1.47 7.74 14.21
C TYR A 97 1.56 6.24 14.43
N PHE A 98 0.88 5.75 15.45
CA PHE A 98 0.85 4.34 15.81
C PHE A 98 -0.35 4.03 16.72
N ALA A 99 -0.57 2.78 17.04
CA ALA A 99 -1.77 2.37 17.79
C ALA A 99 -1.47 1.34 18.89
N ASP A 100 -2.46 1.13 19.74
CA ASP A 100 -2.70 -0.13 20.47
C ASP A 100 -3.65 -0.97 19.63
N HIS A 101 -3.50 -2.27 19.63
CA HIS A 101 -4.40 -3.17 18.90
C HIS A 101 -5.86 -3.09 19.39
N ARG A 102 -6.06 -2.66 20.61
CA ARG A 102 -7.35 -2.40 21.26
C ARG A 102 -7.58 -0.90 21.47
N GLY A 103 -6.99 -0.08 20.61
CA GLY A 103 -6.90 1.35 20.80
C GLY A 103 -8.22 2.09 20.73
N GLU A 104 -8.43 2.94 21.72
CA GLU A 104 -9.50 3.94 21.74
C GLU A 104 -9.08 5.25 21.08
N TYR A 105 -7.81 5.34 20.64
CA TYR A 105 -7.27 6.49 19.91
C TYR A 105 -6.01 6.11 19.14
N ILE A 106 -5.72 6.87 18.09
CA ILE A 106 -4.43 6.83 17.41
C ILE A 106 -3.43 7.67 18.17
N ARG A 107 -2.32 7.06 18.51
CA ARG A 107 -1.19 7.70 19.20
C ARG A 107 -0.34 8.49 18.23
N MET A 108 0.40 9.45 18.74
CA MET A 108 1.33 10.25 17.97
C MET A 108 2.59 10.50 18.79
N ALA A 109 3.74 10.51 18.12
CA ALA A 109 5.00 11.05 18.63
C ALA A 109 5.59 12.00 17.60
N TYR A 110 6.46 12.91 18.05
CA TYR A 110 7.13 13.86 17.19
C TYR A 110 8.63 13.94 17.49
N ALA A 111 9.41 14.31 16.50
CA ALA A 111 10.86 14.48 16.61
C ALA A 111 11.37 15.46 15.53
N ASP A 112 12.63 15.89 15.67
CA ASP A 112 13.34 16.68 14.67
C ASP A 112 14.27 15.82 13.78
N SER A 113 14.31 14.52 14.01
CA SER A 113 15.05 13.53 13.22
C SER A 113 14.29 12.22 13.15
N VAL A 114 14.37 11.51 12.04
CA VAL A 114 13.73 10.18 11.86
C VAL A 114 14.19 9.14 12.88
N ALA A 115 15.42 9.26 13.37
CA ALA A 115 15.98 8.40 14.41
C ALA A 115 15.59 8.86 15.83
N GLY A 116 14.90 9.99 15.97
CA GLY A 116 14.57 10.59 17.26
C GLY A 116 15.66 11.52 17.79
N PRO A 117 15.65 11.85 19.09
CA PRO A 117 14.75 11.31 20.12
C PRO A 117 13.27 11.68 19.89
N TRP A 118 12.39 10.74 20.14
CA TRP A 118 10.95 10.91 19.97
C TRP A 118 10.28 11.36 21.29
N THR A 119 9.33 12.28 21.17
CA THR A 119 8.47 12.73 22.28
C THR A 119 7.03 12.32 21.98
N VAL A 120 6.39 11.63 22.91
CA VAL A 120 5.00 11.21 22.74
C VAL A 120 4.07 12.41 22.95
N TYR A 121 3.19 12.65 21.97
CA TYR A 121 2.12 13.63 22.09
C TYR A 121 0.95 13.00 22.88
N SER A 122 0.80 13.41 24.11
CA SER A 122 -0.06 12.77 25.10
C SER A 122 -1.54 12.62 24.74
N PRO A 123 -2.19 13.61 24.10
CA PRO A 123 -3.60 13.48 23.72
C PRO A 123 -3.84 12.45 22.62
N GLY A 124 -2.78 12.09 21.84
CA GLY A 124 -2.95 11.38 20.57
C GLY A 124 -3.52 12.27 19.47
N SER A 125 -3.83 11.69 18.32
CA SER A 125 -4.22 12.46 17.13
C SER A 125 -5.66 12.24 16.67
N LEU A 126 -6.25 11.09 16.92
CA LEU A 126 -7.64 10.78 16.59
C LEU A 126 -8.23 9.88 17.67
N LYS A 127 -9.37 10.25 18.21
CA LYS A 127 -10.09 9.39 19.15
C LYS A 127 -11.12 8.52 18.43
N LEU A 128 -11.45 7.38 19.04
CA LEU A 128 -12.49 6.48 18.54
C LEU A 128 -13.84 7.19 18.38
N GLU A 129 -14.21 8.05 19.31
CA GLU A 129 -15.46 8.83 19.28
C GLU A 129 -15.54 9.79 18.08
N ASP A 130 -14.39 10.28 17.58
CA ASP A 130 -14.27 11.21 16.46
C ASP A 130 -14.06 10.49 15.10
N SER A 131 -14.00 9.15 15.12
CA SER A 131 -13.62 8.33 13.95
C SER A 131 -14.78 7.82 13.11
N TYR A 132 -16.01 8.06 13.54
CA TYR A 132 -17.25 7.46 13.04
C TYR A 132 -17.33 5.92 13.15
N PHE A 133 -16.38 5.26 13.79
CA PHE A 133 -16.56 3.87 14.20
C PHE A 133 -17.42 3.79 15.48
N PRO A 134 -18.15 2.69 15.71
CA PRO A 134 -18.89 2.50 16.95
C PRO A 134 -17.97 2.57 18.17
N THR A 135 -18.38 3.31 19.19
CA THR A 135 -17.66 3.43 20.49
C THR A 135 -17.98 2.28 21.44
N THR A 136 -19.00 1.50 21.13
CA THR A 136 -19.36 0.28 21.85
C THR A 136 -19.40 -0.88 20.90
N CYS A 137 -18.97 -2.06 21.33
CA CYS A 137 -19.11 -3.26 20.53
C CYS A 137 -20.59 -3.63 20.42
N PRO A 138 -21.17 -3.69 19.22
CA PRO A 138 -22.51 -4.25 19.07
C PRO A 138 -22.53 -5.70 19.56
N PRO A 139 -23.67 -6.24 20.04
CA PRO A 139 -23.79 -7.63 20.44
C PRO A 139 -23.31 -8.52 19.30
N CYS A 140 -22.18 -9.16 19.46
CA CYS A 140 -21.66 -10.06 18.45
C CYS A 140 -21.90 -11.49 18.92
N SER A 141 -22.71 -12.26 18.20
CA SER A 141 -22.71 -13.70 18.32
C SER A 141 -21.38 -14.22 17.81
N LEU A 142 -20.51 -14.67 18.71
CA LEU A 142 -19.30 -15.40 18.34
C LEU A 142 -19.70 -16.79 17.86
N ALA A 143 -19.17 -17.21 16.72
CA ALA A 143 -19.19 -18.61 16.38
C ALA A 143 -18.32 -19.39 17.42
N PRO A 144 -18.70 -20.61 17.77
CA PRO A 144 -17.91 -21.44 18.71
C PRO A 144 -16.44 -21.50 18.28
N GLY A 145 -15.53 -21.17 19.18
CA GLY A 145 -14.08 -21.17 18.95
C GLY A 145 -13.49 -19.85 18.42
N GLN A 146 -14.25 -18.82 18.18
CA GLN A 146 -13.73 -17.48 17.87
C GLN A 146 -13.44 -16.70 19.17
N THR A 147 -12.15 -16.51 19.45
CA THR A 147 -11.66 -15.57 20.47
C THR A 147 -11.45 -14.17 19.87
N ALA A 148 -12.40 -13.66 19.11
CA ALA A 148 -12.28 -12.27 18.69
C ALA A 148 -12.45 -11.39 19.92
N ALA A 149 -11.44 -10.64 20.28
CA ALA A 149 -11.59 -9.52 21.19
C ALA A 149 -12.59 -8.56 20.56
N LEU A 150 -13.83 -8.62 21.04
CA LEU A 150 -14.97 -7.89 20.49
C LEU A 150 -15.07 -6.54 21.21
N TYR A 151 -14.04 -5.75 21.10
CA TYR A 151 -14.02 -4.38 21.59
C TYR A 151 -14.09 -3.40 20.42
N ALA A 152 -14.71 -2.28 20.68
CA ALA A 152 -14.66 -1.13 19.80
C ALA A 152 -13.22 -0.60 19.77
N HIS A 153 -12.68 -0.34 18.59
CA HIS A 153 -11.30 0.14 18.44
C HIS A 153 -11.07 0.82 17.10
N ILE A 154 -10.00 1.60 17.06
CA ILE A 154 -9.34 2.05 15.82
C ILE A 154 -7.85 1.76 15.92
N ALA A 155 -7.22 1.35 14.82
CA ALA A 155 -5.81 0.98 14.82
C ALA A 155 -5.17 1.07 13.44
N SER A 156 -3.85 0.80 13.41
CA SER A 156 -2.99 0.67 12.24
C SER A 156 -3.13 1.82 11.23
N PRO A 157 -2.81 3.05 11.66
CA PRO A 157 -2.87 4.21 10.77
C PRO A 157 -1.94 4.05 9.57
N ASP A 158 -2.37 4.61 8.44
CA ASP A 158 -1.56 4.84 7.23
C ASP A 158 -1.74 6.30 6.85
N VAL A 159 -0.70 7.12 7.01
CA VAL A 159 -0.84 8.57 6.99
C VAL A 159 -0.04 9.17 5.82
N HIS A 160 -0.70 10.04 5.06
CA HIS A 160 -0.18 10.65 3.85
C HIS A 160 -0.36 12.16 3.85
N VAL A 161 0.67 12.87 3.39
CA VAL A 161 0.58 14.30 3.10
C VAL A 161 -0.02 14.46 1.70
N ARG A 162 -1.13 15.17 1.58
CA ARG A 162 -1.81 15.53 0.34
C ARG A 162 -1.55 17.00 0.06
N GLU A 163 -0.45 17.26 -0.64
CA GLU A 163 -0.04 18.62 -1.01
C GLU A 163 -1.09 19.33 -1.87
N ASP A 164 -1.74 18.59 -2.77
CA ASP A 164 -2.81 19.07 -3.64
C ASP A 164 -4.06 19.58 -2.89
N LEU A 165 -4.32 19.03 -1.70
CA LEU A 165 -5.43 19.41 -0.84
C LEU A 165 -5.01 20.27 0.36
N GLN A 166 -3.70 20.44 0.61
CA GLN A 166 -3.14 20.97 1.85
C GLN A 166 -3.76 20.30 3.09
N GLN A 167 -3.79 18.97 3.06
CA GLN A 167 -4.34 18.13 4.12
C GLN A 167 -3.44 16.93 4.40
N ILE A 168 -3.48 16.45 5.63
CA ILE A 168 -2.95 15.15 5.99
C ILE A 168 -4.11 14.18 6.08
N VAL A 169 -4.01 13.08 5.35
CA VAL A 169 -5.01 12.02 5.30
C VAL A 169 -4.50 10.81 6.06
N MET A 170 -5.30 10.28 6.97
CA MET A 170 -5.04 9.08 7.75
C MET A 170 -6.07 8.01 7.41
N TYR A 171 -5.63 6.88 6.87
CA TYR A 171 -6.47 5.68 6.74
C TYR A 171 -6.34 4.87 8.02
N ILE A 172 -7.47 4.47 8.59
CA ILE A 172 -7.55 3.69 9.83
C ILE A 172 -8.54 2.56 9.66
N HIS A 173 -8.28 1.44 10.28
CA HIS A 173 -9.32 0.43 10.40
C HIS A 173 -9.94 0.46 11.80
N GLY A 174 -11.16 0.00 11.85
CA GLY A 174 -11.90 -0.19 13.08
C GLY A 174 -12.96 -1.27 12.92
N ARG A 175 -13.66 -1.54 14.00
CA ARG A 175 -14.75 -2.52 14.00
C ARG A 175 -16.07 -1.81 13.80
N GLY A 176 -16.79 -2.21 12.75
CA GLY A 176 -18.19 -1.87 12.55
C GLY A 176 -19.09 -3.03 12.87
N GLU A 177 -20.35 -2.96 12.45
CA GLU A 177 -21.32 -4.01 12.60
C GLU A 177 -20.92 -5.22 11.74
N GLY A 178 -20.68 -6.36 12.39
CA GLY A 178 -20.38 -7.63 11.77
C GLY A 178 -18.98 -7.79 11.14
N ARG A 179 -18.21 -6.72 10.91
CA ARG A 179 -16.90 -6.80 10.26
C ARG A 179 -15.96 -5.67 10.66
N GLN A 180 -14.68 -5.84 10.36
CA GLN A 180 -13.72 -4.74 10.31
C GLN A 180 -13.64 -4.17 8.89
N PHE A 181 -13.37 -2.86 8.78
CA PHE A 181 -13.20 -2.16 7.52
C PHE A 181 -12.37 -0.90 7.72
N THR A 182 -12.02 -0.23 6.64
CA THR A 182 -11.21 1.00 6.68
C THR A 182 -12.08 2.23 6.45
N ARG A 183 -11.79 3.28 7.19
CA ARG A 183 -12.21 4.67 6.98
C ARG A 183 -11.00 5.58 6.87
N HIS A 184 -11.23 6.84 6.55
CA HIS A 184 -10.18 7.85 6.63
C HIS A 184 -10.56 8.98 7.57
N ALA A 185 -9.56 9.71 8.00
CA ALA A 185 -9.68 10.97 8.72
C ALA A 185 -8.76 12.00 8.06
N VAL A 186 -9.07 13.27 8.21
CA VAL A 186 -8.30 14.39 7.65
C VAL A 186 -7.88 15.38 8.72
N SER A 187 -6.76 16.04 8.51
CA SER A 187 -6.22 17.06 9.39
C SER A 187 -5.54 18.17 8.58
N SER A 188 -5.62 19.41 9.07
CA SER A 188 -4.86 20.54 8.54
C SER A 188 -3.56 20.82 9.29
N ASP A 189 -3.34 20.18 10.43
CA ASP A 189 -2.16 20.38 11.29
C ASP A 189 -1.39 19.09 11.61
N GLY A 190 -1.92 17.93 11.19
CA GLY A 190 -1.34 16.62 11.45
C GLY A 190 -1.49 16.13 12.89
N ILE A 191 -2.14 16.91 13.76
CA ILE A 191 -2.35 16.59 15.17
C ILE A 191 -3.82 16.26 15.43
N HIS A 192 -4.72 17.13 14.97
CA HIS A 192 -6.15 17.00 15.20
C HIS A 192 -6.84 16.48 13.93
N PHE A 193 -7.27 15.23 13.99
CA PHE A 193 -7.93 14.58 12.85
C PHE A 193 -9.44 14.51 13.05
N GLU A 194 -10.16 14.70 11.95
CA GLU A 194 -11.60 14.53 11.85
C GLU A 194 -11.90 13.30 10.99
N GLY A 195 -12.56 12.29 11.54
CA GLY A 195 -12.98 11.09 10.82
C GLY A 195 -13.99 11.39 9.71
N LYS A 196 -14.06 10.51 8.73
CA LYS A 196 -15.05 10.53 7.63
C LYS A 196 -15.84 9.22 7.62
N LYS A 197 -17.09 9.27 7.13
CA LYS A 197 -18.02 8.12 7.23
C LYS A 197 -17.83 7.06 6.16
N GLU A 198 -17.13 7.39 5.09
CA GLU A 198 -16.93 6.52 3.94
C GLU A 198 -16.30 5.20 4.35
N ASP A 199 -16.90 4.09 3.90
CA ASP A 199 -16.34 2.76 3.98
C ASP A 199 -15.47 2.54 2.74
N LEU A 200 -14.17 2.48 2.94
CA LEU A 200 -13.19 2.38 1.86
C LEU A 200 -12.86 0.93 1.47
N GLY A 201 -13.38 -0.05 2.21
CA GLY A 201 -13.14 -1.45 1.91
C GLY A 201 -12.60 -2.24 3.11
N ARG A 202 -11.83 -3.31 2.83
CA ARG A 202 -11.28 -4.21 3.85
C ARG A 202 -10.38 -3.49 4.84
N PRO A 203 -10.13 -4.06 6.05
CA PRO A 203 -9.26 -3.46 7.04
C PRO A 203 -7.80 -3.43 6.58
N TYR A 204 -7.02 -2.55 7.21
CA TYR A 204 -5.57 -2.39 7.01
C TYR A 204 -5.19 -1.92 5.60
N LEU A 205 -5.92 -0.95 5.04
CA LEU A 205 -5.54 -0.30 3.79
C LEU A 205 -4.17 0.37 3.95
N ARG A 206 -3.28 0.10 2.99
CA ARG A 206 -2.04 0.84 2.75
C ARG A 206 -2.13 1.44 1.37
N VAL A 207 -2.03 2.76 1.28
CA VAL A 207 -2.34 3.51 0.07
C VAL A 207 -1.07 4.00 -0.60
N ILE A 208 -1.04 4.01 -1.92
CA ILE A 208 0.06 4.56 -2.70
C ILE A 208 -0.47 5.17 -4.00
N GLU A 209 0.06 6.32 -4.38
CA GLU A 209 -0.30 6.99 -5.63
C GLU A 209 0.56 6.47 -6.78
N HIS A 210 -0.08 6.16 -7.91
CA HIS A 210 0.59 5.77 -9.14
C HIS A 210 -0.30 6.07 -10.35
N ASP A 211 0.27 6.73 -11.37
CA ASP A 211 -0.36 6.98 -12.68
C ASP A 211 -1.79 7.57 -12.57
N ASN A 212 -1.92 8.63 -11.77
CA ASN A 212 -3.18 9.35 -11.50
C ASN A 212 -4.28 8.49 -10.84
N TYR A 213 -3.87 7.44 -10.15
CA TYR A 213 -4.73 6.63 -9.28
C TYR A 213 -4.11 6.46 -7.90
N TYR A 214 -4.95 6.22 -6.92
CA TYR A 214 -4.58 5.75 -5.61
C TYR A 214 -4.86 4.26 -5.54
N TYR A 215 -3.80 3.47 -5.43
CA TYR A 215 -3.89 2.04 -5.19
C TYR A 215 -3.82 1.78 -3.71
N ALA A 216 -4.57 0.79 -3.23
CA ALA A 216 -4.58 0.45 -1.82
C ALA A 216 -4.57 -1.06 -1.64
N MET A 217 -3.67 -1.57 -0.81
CA MET A 217 -3.64 -2.98 -0.46
C MET A 217 -4.21 -3.18 0.94
N ALA A 218 -5.21 -4.05 1.03
CA ALA A 218 -5.84 -4.46 2.27
C ALA A 218 -5.48 -5.91 2.64
N MET A 219 -5.50 -6.23 3.92
CA MET A 219 -5.31 -7.61 4.39
C MET A 219 -6.45 -8.53 3.92
N PRO A 220 -6.17 -9.75 3.43
CA PRO A 220 -4.88 -10.38 3.19
C PRO A 220 -4.39 -10.28 1.73
N GLY A 221 -4.13 -9.09 1.22
CA GLY A 221 -3.53 -8.87 -0.09
C GLY A 221 -4.51 -8.46 -1.19
N TYR A 222 -5.71 -8.00 -0.85
CA TYR A 222 -6.65 -7.44 -1.81
C TYR A 222 -6.22 -6.06 -2.28
N LEU A 223 -6.05 -5.89 -3.58
CA LEU A 223 -5.79 -4.58 -4.18
C LEU A 223 -7.10 -3.85 -4.46
N TYR A 224 -7.07 -2.56 -4.28
CA TYR A 224 -8.13 -1.61 -4.63
C TYR A 224 -7.54 -0.46 -5.42
N ARG A 225 -8.39 0.28 -6.13
CA ARG A 225 -8.01 1.48 -6.86
C ARG A 225 -9.08 2.56 -6.73
N SER A 226 -8.64 3.81 -6.52
CA SER A 226 -9.50 5.00 -6.45
C SER A 226 -8.92 6.14 -7.29
N ARG A 227 -9.75 7.07 -7.71
CA ARG A 227 -9.31 8.29 -8.42
C ARG A 227 -8.86 9.40 -7.48
N ASP A 228 -9.46 9.51 -6.33
CA ASP A 228 -9.21 10.59 -5.36
C ASP A 228 -8.47 10.11 -4.09
N GLY A 229 -8.40 8.80 -3.87
CA GLY A 229 -7.86 8.20 -2.66
C GLY A 229 -8.75 8.36 -1.43
N LEU A 230 -9.92 8.98 -1.55
CA LEU A 230 -10.80 9.29 -0.43
C LEU A 230 -12.15 8.59 -0.52
N SER A 231 -12.50 8.10 -1.71
CA SER A 231 -13.78 7.45 -1.96
C SER A 231 -13.69 6.42 -3.10
N ASN A 232 -14.77 5.66 -3.30
CA ASN A 232 -14.97 4.80 -4.48
C ASN A 232 -13.76 3.89 -4.80
N PHE A 233 -13.21 3.22 -3.80
CA PHE A 233 -12.16 2.22 -4.02
C PHE A 233 -12.73 0.99 -4.73
N GLU A 234 -12.41 0.86 -6.02
CA GLU A 234 -12.79 -0.29 -6.86
C GLU A 234 -12.00 -1.54 -6.44
N PRO A 235 -12.64 -2.67 -6.17
CA PRO A 235 -11.93 -3.90 -5.83
C PRO A 235 -11.19 -4.48 -7.04
N GLY A 236 -9.99 -4.96 -6.81
CA GLY A 236 -9.11 -5.59 -7.79
C GLY A 236 -8.69 -7.01 -7.38
N PRO A 237 -7.54 -7.49 -7.90
CA PRO A 237 -7.07 -8.83 -7.62
C PRO A 237 -6.65 -9.02 -6.16
N ASN A 238 -6.60 -10.28 -5.73
CA ASN A 238 -5.97 -10.70 -4.47
C ASN A 238 -4.67 -11.43 -4.81
N PHE A 239 -3.55 -10.93 -4.28
CA PHE A 239 -2.22 -11.45 -4.61
C PHE A 239 -1.70 -12.51 -3.64
N PHE A 240 -2.26 -12.57 -2.43
CA PHE A 240 -1.68 -13.38 -1.36
C PHE A 240 -2.70 -14.32 -0.70
N THR A 241 -2.18 -15.29 0.02
CA THR A 241 -2.98 -16.25 0.78
C THR A 241 -3.55 -15.63 2.06
N SER A 242 -4.52 -16.30 2.67
CA SER A 242 -5.26 -15.78 3.85
C SER A 242 -4.40 -15.55 5.10
N ASP A 243 -3.17 -16.01 5.11
CA ASP A 243 -2.19 -15.84 6.19
C ASP A 243 -1.39 -14.54 6.08
N MET A 244 -1.38 -13.86 4.92
CA MET A 244 -0.79 -12.54 4.76
C MET A 244 -1.40 -11.55 5.75
N ARG A 245 -0.52 -10.79 6.42
CA ARG A 245 -0.91 -9.76 7.40
C ARG A 245 -0.69 -8.35 6.85
N HIS A 246 -0.40 -7.43 7.75
CA HIS A 246 -0.16 -6.02 7.42
C HIS A 246 0.91 -5.87 6.34
N SER A 247 0.71 -4.92 5.47
CA SER A 247 1.66 -4.60 4.41
C SER A 247 2.15 -3.17 4.48
N ALA A 248 3.24 -2.89 3.77
CA ALA A 248 3.67 -1.56 3.38
C ALA A 248 4.01 -1.57 1.89
N LEU A 249 3.82 -0.46 1.23
CA LEU A 249 3.94 -0.32 -0.22
C LEU A 249 5.03 0.67 -0.59
N LEU A 250 5.77 0.35 -1.64
CA LEU A 250 6.77 1.24 -2.23
C LEU A 250 6.76 1.07 -3.75
N ILE A 251 6.67 2.15 -4.51
CA ILE A 251 6.86 2.09 -5.96
C ILE A 251 8.23 2.57 -6.33
N ARG A 252 8.93 1.77 -7.15
CA ARG A 252 10.24 2.10 -7.68
C ARG A 252 10.43 1.42 -9.04
N ASN A 253 10.87 2.19 -10.05
CA ASN A 253 11.17 1.68 -11.40
C ASN A 253 10.02 0.82 -11.99
N ASN A 254 8.78 1.31 -11.89
CA ASN A 254 7.57 0.61 -12.37
C ASN A 254 7.30 -0.74 -11.69
N LEU A 255 7.90 -0.99 -10.52
CA LEU A 255 7.61 -2.13 -9.66
C LEU A 255 6.97 -1.64 -8.36
N LEU A 256 5.90 -2.30 -7.95
CA LEU A 256 5.34 -2.18 -6.61
C LEU A 256 6.00 -3.23 -5.71
N TYR A 257 6.78 -2.77 -4.74
CA TYR A 257 7.36 -3.59 -3.68
C TYR A 257 6.36 -3.66 -2.54
N VAL A 258 5.97 -4.88 -2.15
CA VAL A 258 5.03 -5.17 -1.08
C VAL A 258 5.78 -5.83 0.07
N PHE A 259 5.97 -5.10 1.16
CA PHE A 259 6.56 -5.60 2.40
C PHE A 259 5.43 -6.11 3.29
N PHE A 260 5.55 -7.31 3.85
CA PHE A 260 4.47 -7.90 4.66
C PHE A 260 4.98 -9.00 5.60
N THR A 261 4.10 -9.46 6.50
CA THR A 261 4.34 -10.62 7.34
C THR A 261 3.24 -11.66 7.15
N ARG A 262 3.47 -12.89 7.65
CA ARG A 262 2.48 -13.97 7.56
C ARG A 262 2.24 -14.62 8.91
N ARG A 263 0.97 -14.94 9.17
CA ARG A 263 0.59 -15.82 10.27
C ARG A 263 1.12 -17.23 10.00
N GLY A 264 1.53 -17.91 11.06
CA GLY A 264 2.08 -19.26 10.98
C GLY A 264 3.58 -19.30 10.74
N ASP A 265 4.22 -18.20 10.31
CA ASP A 265 5.68 -18.14 10.22
C ASP A 265 6.32 -18.27 11.62
N ALA A 266 7.45 -18.97 11.70
CA ALA A 266 8.22 -19.21 12.91
C ALA A 266 9.71 -18.93 12.67
N PRO A 267 10.23 -17.75 13.06
CA PRO A 267 9.51 -16.58 13.60
C PRO A 267 8.70 -15.84 12.53
N GLU A 268 7.71 -15.06 12.95
CA GLU A 268 7.08 -14.07 12.07
C GLU A 268 8.10 -12.99 11.69
N ARG A 269 8.24 -12.72 10.39
CA ARG A 269 9.34 -11.96 9.80
C ARG A 269 8.87 -11.14 8.61
N MET A 270 9.68 -10.17 8.20
CA MET A 270 9.39 -9.35 7.02
C MET A 270 9.70 -10.08 5.73
N LEU A 271 8.72 -10.15 4.87
CA LEU A 271 8.77 -10.70 3.53
C LEU A 271 8.60 -9.57 2.51
N LEU A 272 9.12 -9.78 1.33
CA LEU A 272 9.01 -8.89 0.19
C LEU A 272 8.55 -9.65 -1.04
N SER A 273 7.50 -9.15 -1.70
CA SER A 273 7.11 -9.52 -3.06
C SER A 273 7.12 -8.29 -3.95
N THR A 274 7.25 -8.48 -5.24
CA THR A 274 7.16 -7.40 -6.25
C THR A 274 6.02 -7.67 -7.22
N ILE A 275 5.42 -6.59 -7.72
CA ILE A 275 4.37 -6.61 -8.73
C ILE A 275 4.79 -5.64 -9.83
N GLU A 276 4.89 -6.09 -11.08
CA GLU A 276 5.15 -5.21 -12.21
C GLU A 276 3.90 -4.39 -12.53
N LEU A 277 4.04 -3.06 -12.56
CA LEU A 277 2.96 -2.13 -12.83
C LEU A 277 2.81 -1.89 -14.35
N ALA A 278 2.51 -2.95 -15.09
CA ALA A 278 2.37 -2.91 -16.54
C ALA A 278 1.02 -3.47 -17.00
N GLY A 279 0.45 -2.86 -18.03
CA GLY A 279 -0.82 -3.30 -18.62
C GLY A 279 -2.03 -3.08 -17.72
N ASP A 280 -3.03 -3.95 -17.84
CA ASP A 280 -4.24 -3.87 -17.03
C ASP A 280 -3.98 -4.36 -15.61
N TRP A 281 -4.23 -3.50 -14.62
CA TRP A 281 -4.02 -3.77 -13.20
C TRP A 281 -4.79 -4.98 -12.66
N MET A 282 -5.88 -5.37 -13.32
CA MET A 282 -6.66 -6.57 -12.99
C MET A 282 -5.89 -7.87 -13.28
N ASN A 283 -4.85 -7.81 -14.11
CA ASN A 283 -4.02 -8.93 -14.52
C ASN A 283 -2.62 -8.92 -13.86
N TRP A 284 -2.35 -7.98 -12.98
CA TRP A 284 -1.09 -7.96 -12.26
C TRP A 284 -0.90 -9.21 -11.40
N THR A 285 0.34 -9.61 -11.21
CA THR A 285 0.71 -10.78 -10.42
C THR A 285 1.87 -10.46 -9.50
N ALA A 286 1.86 -11.05 -8.30
CA ALA A 286 2.95 -10.89 -7.36
C ALA A 286 4.02 -11.99 -7.57
N SER A 287 5.29 -11.62 -7.36
CA SER A 287 6.38 -12.59 -7.27
C SER A 287 6.25 -13.46 -6.02
N GLU A 288 6.95 -14.61 -6.02
CA GLU A 288 7.14 -15.37 -4.78
C GLU A 288 7.83 -14.48 -3.72
N PRO A 289 7.41 -14.55 -2.46
CA PRO A 289 7.97 -13.73 -1.41
C PRO A 289 9.37 -14.19 -1.00
N VAL A 290 10.26 -13.24 -0.78
CA VAL A 290 11.58 -13.45 -0.20
C VAL A 290 11.66 -12.83 1.18
N GLU A 291 12.42 -13.45 2.08
CA GLU A 291 12.67 -12.88 3.40
C GLU A 291 13.70 -11.75 3.32
N ILE A 292 13.44 -10.63 4.01
CA ILE A 292 14.36 -9.49 4.05
C ILE A 292 14.79 -9.10 5.47
N LEU A 293 14.00 -9.43 6.50
CA LEU A 293 14.32 -9.09 7.88
C LEU A 293 13.65 -10.05 8.86
N ARG A 294 14.38 -10.53 9.86
CA ARG A 294 13.88 -11.32 10.99
C ARG A 294 14.41 -10.77 12.32
N PRO A 295 13.86 -11.19 13.47
CA PRO A 295 14.47 -10.87 14.76
C PRO A 295 15.92 -11.39 14.84
N GLU A 296 16.87 -10.51 15.17
CA GLU A 296 18.30 -10.86 15.29
C GLU A 296 18.93 -10.30 16.58
N THR A 297 18.24 -9.35 17.23
CA THR A 297 18.70 -8.75 18.47
C THR A 297 17.81 -9.13 19.65
N ASP A 298 18.35 -9.07 20.86
CA ASP A 298 17.60 -9.39 22.07
C ASP A 298 16.35 -8.51 22.25
N TRP A 299 16.46 -7.23 21.89
CA TRP A 299 15.32 -6.32 21.98
C TRP A 299 14.24 -6.59 20.91
N GLU A 300 14.57 -7.24 19.81
CA GLU A 300 13.60 -7.73 18.84
C GLU A 300 12.95 -9.06 19.26
N GLY A 301 13.42 -9.65 20.35
CA GLY A 301 12.95 -10.92 20.85
C GLY A 301 13.68 -12.13 20.27
N ALA A 302 14.85 -11.95 19.62
CA ALA A 302 15.61 -13.07 19.02
C ALA A 302 16.03 -14.15 20.03
N ASN A 303 16.16 -13.80 21.31
CA ASN A 303 16.48 -14.70 22.43
C ASN A 303 15.25 -15.43 23.00
N LEU A 304 14.03 -15.13 22.51
CA LEU A 304 12.81 -15.81 22.92
C LEU A 304 12.52 -17.04 22.05
N SER A 305 11.61 -17.89 22.52
CA SER A 305 11.22 -19.12 21.81
C SER A 305 10.71 -18.80 20.41
N ILE A 306 11.14 -19.59 19.42
CA ILE A 306 10.62 -19.53 18.06
C ILE A 306 9.32 -20.34 18.03
N GLU A 307 8.21 -19.63 17.81
CA GLU A 307 6.87 -20.22 17.73
C GLU A 307 6.12 -19.70 16.51
N PRO A 308 5.23 -20.53 15.92
CA PRO A 308 4.35 -20.06 14.86
C PRO A 308 3.48 -18.88 15.33
N SER A 309 3.48 -17.81 14.57
CA SER A 309 2.69 -16.63 14.92
C SER A 309 1.19 -16.88 14.77
N ARG A 310 0.41 -16.17 15.58
CA ARG A 310 -1.06 -16.26 15.58
C ARG A 310 -1.67 -14.93 15.14
N GLY A 311 -2.91 -14.98 14.65
CA GLY A 311 -3.70 -13.77 14.37
C GLY A 311 -4.11 -13.05 15.65
N GLY A 312 -4.38 -11.74 15.49
CA GLY A 312 -4.79 -10.87 16.59
C GLY A 312 -3.61 -10.22 17.34
N HIS A 313 -3.94 -9.53 18.42
CA HIS A 313 -2.98 -8.82 19.26
C HIS A 313 -2.06 -9.78 20.05
N ILE A 314 -0.94 -9.25 20.47
CA ILE A 314 -0.05 -9.91 21.42
C ILE A 314 0.48 -8.90 22.43
N ASP A 315 0.26 -9.18 23.74
CA ASP A 315 0.57 -8.26 24.82
C ASP A 315 1.88 -8.63 25.58
N ILE A 316 2.58 -9.65 25.11
CA ILE A 316 3.86 -10.10 25.67
C ILE A 316 4.93 -10.08 24.60
N PRO A 317 6.21 -9.85 24.95
CA PRO A 317 7.31 -9.99 24.00
C PRO A 317 7.40 -11.41 23.42
N VAL A 318 7.56 -11.50 22.12
CA VAL A 318 7.73 -12.75 21.35
C VAL A 318 8.79 -12.56 20.26
N ASN A 319 9.35 -13.66 19.77
CA ASN A 319 10.30 -13.65 18.66
C ASN A 319 9.57 -13.42 17.34
N GLN A 320 9.14 -12.16 17.09
CA GLN A 320 8.37 -11.78 15.91
C GLN A 320 8.57 -10.31 15.54
N LEU A 321 8.65 -10.02 14.23
CA LEU A 321 8.53 -8.68 13.65
C LEU A 321 7.19 -8.55 12.93
N ARG A 322 6.53 -7.39 13.05
CA ARG A 322 5.18 -7.16 12.51
C ARG A 322 5.04 -5.75 11.93
N ASP A 323 3.92 -5.47 11.29
CA ASP A 323 3.39 -4.15 10.94
C ASP A 323 4.40 -3.24 10.23
N PRO A 324 4.87 -3.61 9.03
CA PRO A 324 5.77 -2.76 8.26
C PRO A 324 5.11 -1.44 7.87
N ALA A 325 5.94 -0.39 7.79
CA ALA A 325 5.59 0.88 7.15
C ALA A 325 6.81 1.43 6.40
N ILE A 326 6.57 2.12 5.29
CA ILE A 326 7.63 2.73 4.50
C ILE A 326 7.56 4.25 4.64
N PHE A 327 8.73 4.85 4.83
CA PHE A 327 8.92 6.30 4.75
C PHE A 327 10.08 6.63 3.82
N GLN A 328 9.94 7.66 3.01
CA GLN A 328 10.95 8.07 2.04
C GLN A 328 11.32 9.54 2.23
N GLU A 329 12.61 9.85 2.28
CA GLU A 329 13.10 11.21 2.32
C GLU A 329 14.51 11.32 1.73
N GLN A 330 14.77 12.33 0.91
CA GLN A 330 16.09 12.68 0.38
C GLN A 330 16.84 11.49 -0.25
N GLY A 331 16.11 10.63 -0.96
CA GLY A 331 16.70 9.45 -1.62
C GLY A 331 16.93 8.25 -0.69
N LYS A 332 16.66 8.38 0.60
CA LYS A 332 16.67 7.29 1.58
C LYS A 332 15.28 6.68 1.71
N ILE A 333 15.26 5.39 1.96
CA ILE A 333 14.02 4.63 2.18
C ILE A 333 14.13 3.95 3.55
N TYR A 334 13.16 4.20 4.40
CA TYR A 334 13.10 3.67 5.75
C TYR A 334 11.97 2.65 5.87
N LEU A 335 12.27 1.54 6.54
CA LEU A 335 11.32 0.55 6.99
C LEU A 335 11.11 0.71 8.49
N LEU A 336 9.89 1.07 8.89
CA LEU A 336 9.47 1.01 10.27
C LEU A 336 8.75 -0.33 10.50
N TYR A 337 8.89 -0.88 11.70
CA TYR A 337 8.25 -2.15 12.05
C TYR A 337 8.01 -2.28 13.56
N SER A 338 7.00 -3.08 13.91
CA SER A 338 6.80 -3.50 15.30
C SER A 338 7.76 -4.62 15.65
N TYR A 339 8.42 -4.52 16.80
CA TYR A 339 9.40 -5.50 17.29
C TYR A 339 8.89 -6.30 18.49
N ALA A 340 9.48 -7.47 18.70
CA ALA A 340 9.13 -8.41 19.77
C ALA A 340 7.59 -8.60 19.87
N GLY A 341 6.96 -8.83 18.73
CA GLY A 341 5.52 -8.80 18.54
C GLY A 341 5.00 -7.36 18.39
N GLU A 342 4.31 -6.85 19.39
CA GLU A 342 3.73 -5.49 19.39
C GLU A 342 4.27 -4.69 20.60
N SER A 343 5.59 -4.82 20.89
CA SER A 343 6.22 -4.22 22.08
C SER A 343 6.75 -2.79 21.86
N GLY A 344 6.72 -2.31 20.61
CA GLY A 344 7.19 -0.98 20.24
C GLY A 344 7.56 -0.89 18.77
N ILE A 345 8.19 0.22 18.38
CA ILE A 345 8.52 0.51 16.97
C ILE A 345 10.03 0.67 16.83
N ALA A 346 10.57 0.02 15.79
CA ALA A 346 11.95 0.17 15.33
C ALA A 346 11.99 0.72 13.92
N ILE A 347 13.18 1.14 13.48
CA ILE A 347 13.42 1.71 12.16
C ILE A 347 14.72 1.14 11.56
N ALA A 348 14.69 0.88 10.26
CA ALA A 348 15.82 0.45 9.46
C ALA A 348 15.87 1.22 8.14
N GLU A 349 17.03 1.31 7.50
CA GLU A 349 17.22 1.84 6.15
C GLU A 349 17.26 0.69 5.15
N LEU A 350 16.51 0.82 4.05
CA LEU A 350 16.50 -0.12 2.94
C LEU A 350 17.50 0.31 1.86
N HIS A 351 18.36 -0.62 1.43
CA HIS A 351 19.28 -0.41 0.33
C HIS A 351 18.91 -1.33 -0.83
N PHE A 352 18.73 -0.71 -2.00
CA PHE A 352 18.36 -1.39 -3.24
C PHE A 352 19.60 -1.48 -4.15
N THR A 353 20.02 -2.69 -4.48
CA THR A 353 21.11 -2.96 -5.44
C THR A 353 20.54 -3.68 -6.65
N ASN A 354 20.88 -3.18 -7.83
CA ASN A 354 20.48 -3.78 -9.12
C ASN A 354 21.34 -5.01 -9.42
#